data_9a8c3fff6c12e01e3ff5954ef3da0e3a
#
_entry.id   9a8c3fff6c12e01e3ff5954ef3da0e3a
#
_cell.length_a   1.000
_cell.length_b   1.000
_cell.length_c   1.000
_cell.angle_alpha   90.00
_cell.angle_beta   90.00
_cell.angle_gamma   90.00
#
_symmetry.space_group_name_H-M   'P 1'
#
loop_
_entity.id
_entity.type
_entity.pdbx_description
1 polymer ?
#
loop_
_entity_poly.entity_id
_entity_poly.type
_entity_poly.pdbx_seq_one_letter_code
_entity_poly.pdbx_strand_id
1 'polypeptide(L)' 'MILPGTTVVVNDSTSIYNGYEGFIQRISSDKAALLIDSHPWERLITIPIKHLKEV' A
#
# COMPACT_ATOMS: atom_id res chain seq x y z
N MET A 1 -13.98 0.79 -0.75
CA MET A 1 -13.38 0.16 -1.94
C MET A 1 -12.01 0.77 -2.22
N ILE A 2 -11.02 -0.06 -2.45
CA ILE A 2 -9.66 0.42 -2.72
C ILE A 2 -9.49 0.68 -4.21
N LEU A 3 -9.17 1.93 -4.54
CA LEU A 3 -9.02 2.37 -5.93
C LEU A 3 -7.69 3.12 -6.07
N PRO A 4 -7.18 3.29 -7.30
CA PRO A 4 -6.00 4.13 -7.51
C PRO A 4 -6.23 5.52 -6.93
N GLY A 5 -5.22 6.04 -6.26
CA GLY A 5 -5.30 7.33 -5.59
C GLY A 5 -5.76 7.26 -4.14
N THR A 6 -6.22 6.10 -3.69
CA THR A 6 -6.67 5.92 -2.31
C THR A 6 -5.47 5.84 -1.37
N THR A 7 -5.58 6.48 -0.21
CA THR A 7 -4.59 6.32 0.86
C THR A 7 -4.94 5.09 1.67
N VAL A 8 -3.97 4.23 1.87
CA VAL A 8 -4.17 2.98 2.61
C VAL A 8 -3.01 2.75 3.57
N VAL A 9 -3.24 1.85 4.52
CA VAL A 9 -2.21 1.43 5.47
C VAL A 9 -1.96 -0.06 5.24
N VAL A 10 -0.70 -0.45 5.26
CA VAL A 10 -0.33 -1.87 5.18
C VAL A 10 -0.72 -2.54 6.49
N ASN A 11 -1.56 -3.55 6.40
CA ASN A 11 -2.06 -4.30 7.55
C ASN A 11 -1.67 -5.77 7.40
N ASP A 12 -0.39 -6.04 7.58
CA ASP A 12 0.17 -7.38 7.41
C ASP A 12 1.29 -7.58 8.44
N SER A 13 0.98 -8.30 9.50
CA SER A 13 1.91 -8.50 10.60
C SER A 13 3.18 -9.24 10.19
N THR A 14 3.18 -9.91 9.05
CA THR A 14 4.37 -10.62 8.55
C THR A 14 5.23 -9.78 7.63
N SER A 15 4.79 -8.57 7.30
CA SER A 15 5.49 -7.69 6.39
C SER A 15 6.33 -6.67 7.15
N ILE A 16 7.51 -6.37 6.59
CA ILE A 16 8.34 -5.30 7.14
C ILE A 16 7.69 -3.93 6.95
N TYR A 17 6.69 -3.85 6.07
CA TYR A 17 5.98 -2.61 5.81
C TYR A 17 4.71 -2.45 6.63
N ASN A 18 4.46 -3.35 7.56
CA ASN A 18 3.26 -3.28 8.39
C ASN A 18 3.18 -1.94 9.11
N GLY A 19 2.03 -1.28 8.98
CA GLY A 19 1.80 0.03 9.59
C GLY A 19 2.18 1.23 8.75
N TYR A 20 2.80 1.01 7.59
CA TYR A 20 3.17 2.10 6.70
C TYR A 20 1.95 2.57 5.91
N GLU A 21 1.83 3.89 5.75
CA GLU A 21 0.82 4.50 4.90
C GLU A 21 1.38 4.75 3.52
N GLY A 22 0.51 4.66 2.51
CA GLY A 22 0.91 4.97 1.15
C GLY A 22 -0.28 5.20 0.27
N PHE A 23 0.00 5.53 -0.98
CA PHE A 23 -1.03 5.78 -1.99
C PHE A 23 -1.04 4.67 -3.01
N ILE A 24 -2.24 4.24 -3.40
CA ILE A 24 -2.39 3.27 -4.48
C ILE A 24 -2.04 3.95 -5.80
N GLN A 25 -1.01 3.46 -6.47
CA GLN A 25 -0.65 3.96 -7.81
C GLN A 25 -1.45 3.25 -8.88
N ARG A 26 -1.61 1.95 -8.74
CA ARG A 26 -2.46 1.18 -9.66
C ARG A 26 -2.79 -0.16 -9.03
N ILE A 27 -3.81 -0.80 -9.58
CA ILE A 27 -4.26 -2.11 -9.12
C ILE A 27 -4.14 -3.09 -10.29
N SER A 28 -3.60 -4.26 -10.01
CA SER A 28 -3.46 -5.32 -10.99
C SER A 28 -3.94 -6.62 -10.36
N SER A 29 -5.04 -7.15 -10.86
CA SER A 29 -5.63 -8.36 -10.29
C SER A 29 -6.00 -8.15 -8.83
N ASP A 30 -5.39 -8.89 -7.93
CA ASP A 30 -5.64 -8.79 -6.49
C ASP A 30 -4.51 -8.07 -5.75
N LYS A 31 -3.62 -7.43 -6.49
CA LYS A 31 -2.48 -6.72 -5.90
C LYS A 31 -2.51 -5.26 -6.27
N ALA A 32 -1.93 -4.44 -5.42
CA ALA A 32 -1.84 -3.00 -5.64
C ALA A 32 -0.39 -2.56 -5.60
N ALA A 33 -0.03 -1.68 -6.53
CA ALA A 33 1.26 -0.99 -6.48
C ALA A 33 1.09 0.20 -5.56
N LEU A 34 1.80 0.19 -4.46
CA LEU A 34 1.64 1.16 -3.39
C LEU A 34 2.89 2.03 -3.30
N LEU A 35 2.69 3.34 -3.37
CA LEU A 35 3.79 4.28 -3.19
C LEU A 35 3.85 4.67 -1.73
N ILE A 36 4.90 4.25 -1.06
CA ILE A 36 5.15 4.61 0.32
C ILE A 36 6.04 5.84 0.33
N ASP A 37 5.48 6.95 0.78
CA ASP A 37 6.19 8.21 0.86
C ASP A 37 6.70 8.35 2.29
N SER A 38 7.83 7.73 2.55
CA SER A 38 8.46 7.74 3.86
C SER A 38 9.76 8.54 3.76
N HIS A 39 9.80 9.66 4.48
CA HIS A 39 11.00 10.49 4.48
C HIS A 39 12.20 9.71 5.04
N PRO A 40 13.37 9.75 4.41
CA PRO A 40 13.76 10.66 3.32
C PRO A 40 13.62 10.08 1.91
N TRP A 41 12.96 8.96 1.74
CA TRP A 41 12.86 8.34 0.42
C TRP A 41 11.45 7.82 0.18
N GLU A 42 11.16 7.67 -1.12
CA GLU A 42 9.92 7.09 -1.59
C GLU A 42 10.19 5.67 -2.06
N ARG A 43 9.22 4.80 -1.92
CA ARG A 43 9.35 3.43 -2.37
C ARG A 43 8.05 2.92 -2.94
N LEU A 44 8.15 2.28 -4.09
CA LEU A 44 7.00 1.64 -4.72
C LEU A 44 7.07 0.13 -4.43
N ILE A 45 6.03 -0.39 -3.82
CA ILE A 45 5.96 -1.81 -3.48
C ILE A 45 4.65 -2.40 -3.97
N THR A 46 4.62 -3.71 -4.17
CA THR A 46 3.42 -4.42 -4.57
C THR A 46 2.93 -5.25 -3.39
N ILE A 47 1.68 -5.02 -2.99
CA ILE A 47 1.10 -5.71 -1.83
C ILE A 47 -0.29 -6.21 -2.21
N PRO A 48 -0.65 -7.45 -1.82
CA PRO A 48 -2.00 -7.95 -2.04
C PRO A 48 -3.03 -7.03 -1.37
N ILE A 49 -4.12 -6.76 -2.07
CA ILE A 49 -5.14 -5.84 -1.58
C ILE A 49 -5.71 -6.30 -0.24
N LYS A 50 -5.78 -7.60 -0.02
CA LYS A 50 -6.31 -8.14 1.24
C LYS A 50 -5.49 -7.73 2.46
N HIS A 51 -4.26 -7.28 2.25
CA HIS A 51 -3.38 -6.81 3.32
C HIS A 51 -3.37 -5.28 3.43
N LEU A 52 -4.27 -4.61 2.74
CA LEU A 52 -4.35 -3.16 2.78
C LEU A 52 -5.65 -2.75 3.44
N LYS A 53 -5.58 -1.66 4.19
CA LYS A 53 -6.75 -1.11 4.87
C LYS A 53 -6.89 0.35 4.49
N GLU A 54 -8.10 0.75 4.11
CA GLU A 54 -8.37 2.16 3.82
C GLU A 54 -8.25 3.00 5.10
N VAL A 55 -7.69 4.16 4.92
CA VAL A 55 -7.57 5.12 6.02
C VAL A 55 -8.85 5.93 6.16
#